data_efa0bc8eb06fb06cf0e844b1f9eed455
#
_entry.id   efa0bc8eb06fb06cf0e844b1f9eed455
#
_cell.length_a   1.000
_cell.length_b   1.000
_cell.length_c   1.000
_cell.angle_alpha   90.00
_cell.angle_beta   90.00
_cell.angle_gamma   90.00
#
_symmetry.space_group_name_H-M   'P 1'
#
loop_
_entity.id
_entity.type
_entity.pdbx_description
1 polymer ?
#
loop_
_entity_poly.entity_id
_entity_poly.type
_entity_poly.pdbx_seq_one_letter_code
_entity_poly.pdbx_strand_id
1 'polypeptide(L)'
;MELTEKDAAALVKEGLLCVEFGEYDEAIENYDKALKIIETAEIYLNKGDLFVETELFQEAIQCYDKAIELDPNDSLIWYNKGVVLTDIEKLDEAIQCYDKAIELESDYSDAWYNKAELLKHKGLEKEATICFEKVKELERN
;
A
#
# COMPACT_ATOMS: atom_id res chain seq x y z
N MET A 1 -29.82 -16.65 7.35
CA MET A 1 -29.67 -15.87 6.09
C MET A 1 -28.19 -15.77 5.78
N GLU A 2 -27.78 -16.19 4.58
CA GLU A 2 -26.40 -16.08 4.16
C GLU A 2 -26.03 -14.64 3.83
N LEU A 3 -24.87 -14.20 4.31
CA LEU A 3 -24.31 -12.89 3.95
C LEU A 3 -23.69 -12.99 2.56
N THR A 4 -23.81 -11.92 1.78
CA THR A 4 -23.40 -11.86 0.37
C THR A 4 -22.24 -10.89 0.18
N GLU A 5 -21.65 -10.90 -1.02
CA GLU A 5 -20.65 -9.90 -1.41
C GLU A 5 -21.17 -8.46 -1.25
N LYS A 6 -22.47 -8.27 -1.47
CA LYS A 6 -23.13 -6.98 -1.29
C LYS A 6 -23.11 -6.54 0.17
N ASP A 7 -23.29 -7.49 1.10
CA ASP A 7 -23.18 -7.21 2.53
C ASP A 7 -21.76 -6.85 2.92
N ALA A 8 -20.77 -7.56 2.33
CA ALA A 8 -19.37 -7.23 2.53
C ALA A 8 -19.04 -5.83 2.03
N ALA A 9 -19.53 -5.46 0.83
CA ALA A 9 -19.32 -4.13 0.27
C ALA A 9 -19.93 -3.03 1.16
N ALA A 10 -21.09 -3.26 1.74
CA ALA A 10 -21.73 -2.33 2.68
C ALA A 10 -20.88 -2.14 3.94
N LEU A 11 -20.32 -3.23 4.48
CA LEU A 11 -19.43 -3.18 5.64
C LEU A 11 -18.15 -2.41 5.34
N VAL A 12 -17.56 -2.60 4.17
CA VAL A 12 -16.37 -1.85 3.74
C VAL A 12 -16.68 -0.35 3.66
N LYS A 13 -17.80 0.01 3.06
CA LYS A 13 -18.23 1.40 2.95
C LYS A 13 -18.41 2.05 4.33
N GLU A 14 -19.03 1.32 5.25
CA GLU A 14 -19.20 1.79 6.63
C GLU A 14 -17.85 1.94 7.33
N GLY A 15 -16.94 0.98 7.13
CA GLY A 15 -15.57 1.07 7.64
C GLY A 15 -14.83 2.31 7.14
N LEU A 16 -14.95 2.62 5.85
CA LEU A 16 -14.34 3.82 5.27
C LEU A 16 -14.90 5.10 5.89
N LEU A 17 -16.21 5.15 6.15
CA LEU A 17 -16.83 6.27 6.86
C LEU A 17 -16.30 6.39 8.29
N CYS A 18 -16.15 5.27 9.00
CA CYS A 18 -15.55 5.27 10.33
C CYS A 18 -14.14 5.87 10.32
N VAL A 19 -13.34 5.56 9.30
CA VAL A 19 -11.99 6.14 9.15
C VAL A 19 -12.08 7.67 9.02
N GLU A 20 -13.00 8.17 8.19
CA GLU A 20 -13.19 9.62 8.02
C GLU A 20 -13.53 10.34 9.32
N PHE A 21 -14.24 9.68 10.21
CA PHE A 21 -14.61 10.23 11.53
C PHE A 21 -13.62 9.88 12.64
N GLY A 22 -12.53 9.19 12.33
CA GLY A 22 -11.51 8.81 13.31
C GLY A 22 -11.94 7.65 14.22
N GLU A 23 -12.97 6.94 13.87
CA GLU A 23 -13.49 5.78 14.59
C GLU A 23 -12.77 4.51 14.13
N TYR A 24 -11.47 4.44 14.44
CA TYR A 24 -10.58 3.42 13.87
C TYR A 24 -10.88 1.99 14.34
N ASP A 25 -11.25 1.81 15.61
CA ASP A 25 -11.60 0.49 16.13
C ASP A 25 -12.86 -0.07 15.45
N GLU A 26 -13.84 0.77 15.24
CA GLU A 26 -15.08 0.41 14.54
C GLU A 26 -14.81 0.10 13.06
N ALA A 27 -13.90 0.87 12.43
CA ALA A 27 -13.48 0.61 11.06
C ALA A 27 -12.84 -0.78 10.93
N ILE A 28 -11.93 -1.15 11.85
CA ILE A 28 -11.30 -2.48 11.87
C ILE A 28 -12.37 -3.57 12.02
N GLU A 29 -13.32 -3.39 12.96
CA GLU A 29 -14.42 -4.34 13.12
C GLU A 29 -15.21 -4.55 11.83
N ASN A 30 -15.53 -3.47 11.13
CA ASN A 30 -16.28 -3.55 9.87
C ASN A 30 -15.49 -4.28 8.79
N TYR A 31 -14.18 -3.98 8.65
CA TYR A 31 -13.32 -4.69 7.71
C TYR A 31 -13.20 -6.18 8.06
N ASP A 32 -13.06 -6.51 9.34
CA ASP A 32 -12.96 -7.91 9.79
C ASP A 32 -14.25 -8.67 9.53
N LYS A 33 -15.41 -8.05 9.73
CA LYS A 33 -16.71 -8.64 9.38
C LYS A 33 -16.82 -8.88 7.88
N ALA A 34 -16.37 -7.92 7.06
CA ALA A 34 -16.34 -8.07 5.61
C ALA A 34 -15.43 -9.23 5.17
N LEU A 35 -14.26 -9.34 5.77
CA LEU A 35 -13.30 -10.43 5.49
C LEU A 35 -13.83 -11.82 5.85
N LYS A 36 -14.74 -11.91 6.82
CA LYS A 36 -15.41 -13.18 7.13
C LYS A 36 -16.40 -13.61 6.06
N ILE A 37 -16.89 -12.66 5.26
CA ILE A 37 -17.81 -12.92 4.16
C ILE A 37 -17.02 -13.26 2.90
N ILE A 38 -16.03 -12.42 2.57
CA ILE A 38 -15.18 -12.58 1.39
C ILE A 38 -13.81 -11.95 1.63
N GLU A 39 -12.77 -12.66 1.24
CA GLU A 39 -11.40 -12.12 1.26
C GLU A 39 -11.08 -11.48 -0.09
N THR A 40 -10.83 -10.17 -0.09
CA THR A 40 -10.38 -9.44 -1.28
C THR A 40 -9.14 -8.62 -0.98
N ALA A 41 -8.34 -8.38 -2.01
CA ALA A 41 -7.16 -7.51 -1.90
C ALA A 41 -7.56 -6.10 -1.45
N GLU A 42 -8.68 -5.58 -1.94
CA GLU A 42 -9.19 -4.25 -1.58
C GLU A 42 -9.46 -4.12 -0.08
N ILE A 43 -10.09 -5.11 0.54
CA ILE A 43 -10.40 -5.06 1.98
C ILE A 43 -9.10 -5.07 2.79
N TYR A 44 -8.15 -5.95 2.43
CA TYR A 44 -6.86 -5.98 3.10
C TYR A 44 -6.06 -4.69 2.89
N LEU A 45 -6.13 -4.10 1.69
CA LEU A 45 -5.49 -2.81 1.40
C LEU A 45 -6.05 -1.71 2.31
N ASN A 46 -7.37 -1.59 2.39
CA ASN A 46 -8.03 -0.60 3.24
C ASN A 46 -7.67 -0.80 4.72
N LYS A 47 -7.65 -2.04 5.18
CA LYS A 47 -7.27 -2.36 6.55
C LYS A 47 -5.80 -2.02 6.81
N GLY A 48 -4.92 -2.33 5.86
CA GLY A 48 -3.50 -1.98 5.93
C GLY A 48 -3.29 -0.48 6.01
N ASP A 49 -3.99 0.29 5.17
CA ASP A 49 -3.92 1.76 5.17
C ASP A 49 -4.35 2.33 6.52
N LEU A 50 -5.36 1.76 7.13
CA LEU A 50 -5.81 2.15 8.47
C LEU A 50 -4.73 1.89 9.52
N PHE A 51 -4.06 0.76 9.45
CA PHE A 51 -2.94 0.46 10.35
C PHE A 51 -1.76 1.44 10.15
N VAL A 52 -1.54 1.92 8.93
CA VAL A 52 -0.55 2.98 8.70
C VAL A 52 -0.93 4.27 9.42
N GLU A 53 -2.19 4.70 9.32
CA GLU A 53 -2.68 5.89 10.03
C GLU A 53 -2.53 5.79 11.54
N THR A 54 -2.64 4.60 12.08
CA THR A 54 -2.50 4.36 13.53
C THR A 54 -1.07 3.96 13.91
N GLU A 55 -0.14 4.05 12.99
CA GLU A 55 1.28 3.73 13.18
C GLU A 55 1.55 2.26 13.61
N LEU A 56 0.63 1.37 13.31
CA LEU A 56 0.77 -0.07 13.52
C LEU A 56 1.38 -0.70 12.26
N PHE A 57 2.65 -0.41 12.03
CA PHE A 57 3.33 -0.71 10.77
C PHE A 57 3.47 -2.21 10.48
N GLN A 58 3.70 -3.03 11.50
CA GLN A 58 3.81 -4.48 11.31
C GLN A 58 2.48 -5.09 10.87
N GLU A 59 1.39 -4.65 11.48
CA GLU A 59 0.03 -5.05 11.12
C GLU A 59 -0.31 -4.59 9.70
N ALA A 60 0.12 -3.38 9.32
CA ALA A 60 -0.06 -2.87 7.97
C ALA A 60 0.64 -3.76 6.94
N ILE A 61 1.89 -4.13 7.20
CA ILE A 61 2.66 -5.02 6.31
C ILE A 61 1.97 -6.37 6.15
N GLN A 62 1.47 -6.96 7.24
CA GLN A 62 0.73 -8.22 7.18
C GLN A 62 -0.51 -8.11 6.28
N CYS A 63 -1.25 -7.00 6.38
CA CYS A 63 -2.41 -6.74 5.52
C CYS A 63 -2.01 -6.59 4.06
N TYR A 64 -0.96 -5.84 3.78
CA TYR A 64 -0.46 -5.67 2.41
C TYR A 64 0.05 -6.99 1.83
N ASP A 65 0.69 -7.83 2.62
CA ASP A 65 1.14 -9.16 2.18
C ASP A 65 -0.06 -10.04 1.80
N LYS A 66 -1.13 -10.01 2.57
CA LYS A 66 -2.38 -10.70 2.24
C LYS A 66 -3.00 -10.14 0.96
N ALA A 67 -3.02 -8.83 0.81
CA ALA A 67 -3.52 -8.18 -0.41
C ALA A 67 -2.71 -8.60 -1.64
N ILE A 68 -1.39 -8.67 -1.52
CA ILE A 68 -0.50 -9.10 -2.59
C ILE A 68 -0.72 -10.59 -2.95
N GLU A 69 -0.95 -11.46 -1.97
CA GLU A 69 -1.29 -12.86 -2.23
C GLU A 69 -2.55 -12.98 -3.10
N LEU A 70 -3.53 -12.11 -2.86
CA LEU A 70 -4.81 -12.13 -3.58
C LEU A 70 -4.73 -11.41 -4.93
N ASP A 71 -3.96 -10.33 -5.02
CA ASP A 71 -3.75 -9.59 -6.27
C ASP A 71 -2.29 -9.11 -6.36
N PRO A 72 -1.40 -9.94 -6.90
CA PRO A 72 0.02 -9.59 -6.99
C PRO A 72 0.34 -8.55 -8.07
N ASN A 73 -0.64 -8.18 -8.89
CA ASN A 73 -0.46 -7.28 -10.03
C ASN A 73 -0.98 -5.85 -9.78
N ASP A 74 -1.33 -5.52 -8.55
CA ASP A 74 -1.73 -4.16 -8.19
C ASP A 74 -0.51 -3.37 -7.71
N SER A 75 -0.04 -2.44 -8.54
CA SER A 75 1.12 -1.60 -8.25
C SER A 75 0.96 -0.76 -6.98
N LEU A 76 -0.26 -0.32 -6.68
CA LEU A 76 -0.54 0.50 -5.49
C LEU A 76 -0.22 -0.25 -4.19
N ILE A 77 -0.56 -1.53 -4.11
CA ILE A 77 -0.30 -2.33 -2.91
C ILE A 77 1.21 -2.46 -2.66
N TRP A 78 1.97 -2.74 -3.72
CA TRP A 78 3.43 -2.81 -3.63
C TRP A 78 4.03 -1.46 -3.21
N TYR A 79 3.53 -0.37 -3.80
CA TYR A 79 3.97 0.98 -3.45
C TYR A 79 3.69 1.28 -1.97
N ASN A 80 2.46 1.04 -1.49
CA ASN A 80 2.09 1.30 -0.10
C ASN A 80 2.93 0.48 0.88
N LYS A 81 3.20 -0.79 0.55
CA LYS A 81 4.11 -1.61 1.35
C LYS A 81 5.52 -1.01 1.39
N GLY A 82 6.02 -0.54 0.25
CA GLY A 82 7.31 0.14 0.16
C GLY A 82 7.40 1.37 1.06
N VAL A 83 6.34 2.17 1.11
CA VAL A 83 6.27 3.36 1.97
C VAL A 83 6.42 2.96 3.44
N VAL A 84 5.67 1.96 3.89
CA VAL A 84 5.74 1.48 5.28
C VAL A 84 7.12 0.93 5.62
N LEU A 85 7.71 0.15 4.71
CA LEU A 85 9.06 -0.38 4.89
C LEU A 85 10.10 0.74 4.99
N THR A 86 9.89 1.83 4.25
CA THR A 86 10.74 3.04 4.38
C THR A 86 10.61 3.64 5.77
N ASP A 87 9.39 3.76 6.29
CA ASP A 87 9.12 4.35 7.61
C ASP A 87 9.77 3.55 8.75
N ILE A 88 9.88 2.24 8.60
CA ILE A 88 10.57 1.38 9.58
C ILE A 88 12.02 1.08 9.21
N GLU A 89 12.57 1.86 8.30
CA GLU A 89 14.00 1.82 7.89
C GLU A 89 14.47 0.49 7.28
N LYS A 90 13.57 -0.30 6.72
CA LYS A 90 13.90 -1.50 5.93
C LYS A 90 14.09 -1.12 4.47
N LEU A 91 15.18 -0.41 4.19
CA LEU A 91 15.38 0.29 2.92
C LEU A 91 15.53 -0.66 1.72
N ASP A 92 16.24 -1.78 1.87
CA ASP A 92 16.44 -2.73 0.76
C ASP A 92 15.12 -3.39 0.36
N GLU A 93 14.31 -3.79 1.35
CA GLU A 93 12.99 -4.36 1.09
C GLU A 93 12.05 -3.32 0.47
N ALA A 94 12.13 -2.07 0.94
CA ALA A 94 11.35 -0.97 0.36
C ALA A 94 11.68 -0.75 -1.12
N ILE A 95 12.97 -0.74 -1.47
CA ILE A 95 13.40 -0.61 -2.86
C ILE A 95 12.84 -1.75 -3.71
N GLN A 96 12.86 -2.98 -3.22
CA GLN A 96 12.27 -4.13 -3.93
C GLN A 96 10.78 -3.93 -4.19
N CYS A 97 10.05 -3.37 -3.23
CA CYS A 97 8.61 -3.07 -3.40
C CYS A 97 8.39 -1.99 -4.45
N TYR A 98 9.19 -0.92 -4.43
CA TYR A 98 9.11 0.13 -5.46
C TYR A 98 9.49 -0.41 -6.83
N ASP A 99 10.49 -1.29 -6.91
CA ASP A 99 10.86 -1.94 -8.18
C ASP A 99 9.70 -2.76 -8.74
N LYS A 100 8.99 -3.47 -7.87
CA LYS A 100 7.82 -4.25 -8.29
C LYS A 100 6.68 -3.34 -8.74
N ALA A 101 6.43 -2.25 -8.03
CA ALA A 101 5.43 -1.26 -8.44
C ALA A 101 5.76 -0.67 -9.82
N ILE A 102 7.02 -0.34 -10.06
CA ILE A 102 7.51 0.19 -11.35
C ILE A 102 7.43 -0.86 -12.47
N GLU A 103 7.74 -2.12 -12.17
CA GLU A 103 7.61 -3.23 -13.13
C GLU A 103 6.16 -3.36 -13.60
N LEU A 104 5.21 -3.23 -12.69
CA LEU A 104 3.78 -3.33 -12.99
C LEU A 104 3.24 -2.05 -13.66
N GLU A 105 3.74 -0.90 -13.29
CA GLU A 105 3.31 0.40 -13.80
C GLU A 105 4.54 1.30 -14.00
N SER A 106 5.10 1.28 -15.22
CA SER A 106 6.38 1.93 -15.52
C SER A 106 6.35 3.46 -15.44
N ASP A 107 5.18 4.06 -15.43
CA ASP A 107 4.97 5.49 -15.27
C ASP A 107 4.55 5.91 -13.85
N TYR A 108 4.76 5.03 -12.87
CA TYR A 108 4.43 5.32 -11.46
C TYR A 108 5.47 6.28 -10.88
N SER A 109 5.26 7.55 -11.10
CA SER A 109 6.21 8.63 -10.75
C SER A 109 6.60 8.62 -9.27
N ASP A 110 5.63 8.45 -8.37
CA ASP A 110 5.89 8.43 -6.91
C ASP A 110 6.81 7.27 -6.52
N ALA A 111 6.66 6.10 -7.15
CA ALA A 111 7.52 4.95 -6.88
C ALA A 111 8.96 5.22 -7.35
N TRP A 112 9.13 5.82 -8.52
CA TRP A 112 10.45 6.24 -9.00
C TRP A 112 11.10 7.25 -8.06
N TYR A 113 10.33 8.25 -7.62
CA TYR A 113 10.83 9.29 -6.72
C TYR A 113 11.27 8.70 -5.37
N ASN A 114 10.42 7.90 -4.75
CA ASN A 114 10.73 7.29 -3.46
C ASN A 114 11.94 6.36 -3.55
N LYS A 115 12.03 5.57 -4.62
CA LYS A 115 13.21 4.75 -4.89
C LYS A 115 14.47 5.60 -4.99
N ALA A 116 14.41 6.71 -5.73
CA ALA A 116 15.54 7.62 -5.90
C ALA A 116 16.01 8.19 -4.56
N GLU A 117 15.09 8.61 -3.69
CA GLU A 117 15.41 9.11 -2.36
C GLU A 117 16.13 8.05 -1.52
N LEU A 118 15.67 6.80 -1.55
CA LEU A 118 16.31 5.70 -0.82
C LEU A 118 17.70 5.38 -1.36
N LEU A 119 17.88 5.38 -2.68
CA LEU A 119 19.18 5.15 -3.30
C LEU A 119 20.18 6.25 -2.92
N LYS A 120 19.71 7.50 -2.92
CA LYS A 120 20.52 8.65 -2.49
C LYS A 120 20.92 8.50 -1.03
N HIS A 121 19.99 8.14 -0.17
CA HIS A 121 20.25 7.92 1.26
C HIS A 121 21.30 6.81 1.48
N LYS A 122 21.31 5.80 0.62
CA LYS A 122 22.29 4.71 0.65
C LYS A 122 23.63 5.09 0.02
N GLY A 123 23.79 6.29 -0.50
CA GLY A 123 25.02 6.75 -1.15
C GLY A 123 25.17 6.30 -2.60
N LEU A 124 24.12 5.74 -3.20
CA LEU A 124 24.12 5.26 -4.58
C LEU A 124 23.68 6.39 -5.53
N GLU A 125 24.50 7.43 -5.61
CA GLU A 125 24.19 8.68 -6.30
C GLU A 125 23.89 8.51 -7.79
N LYS A 126 24.64 7.67 -8.50
CA LYS A 126 24.44 7.44 -9.92
C LYS A 126 23.09 6.81 -10.21
N GLU A 127 22.75 5.79 -9.44
CA GLU A 127 21.47 5.08 -9.57
C GLU A 127 20.30 6.00 -9.19
N ALA A 128 20.47 6.78 -8.13
CA ALA A 128 19.49 7.77 -7.69
C ALA A 128 19.22 8.80 -8.79
N THR A 129 20.28 9.32 -9.43
CA THR A 129 20.16 10.28 -10.53
C THR A 129 19.33 9.75 -11.68
N ILE A 130 19.55 8.49 -12.08
CA ILE A 130 18.76 7.84 -13.14
C ILE A 130 17.27 7.85 -12.79
N CYS A 131 16.93 7.52 -11.54
CA CYS A 131 15.55 7.50 -11.09
C CYS A 131 14.94 8.92 -11.04
N PHE A 132 15.68 9.91 -10.57
CA PHE A 132 15.23 11.32 -10.57
C PHE A 132 15.01 11.86 -11.99
N GLU A 133 15.87 11.48 -12.94
CA GLU A 133 15.68 11.85 -14.34
C GLU A 133 14.41 11.23 -14.92
N LYS A 134 14.12 9.99 -14.55
CA LYS A 134 12.87 9.32 -14.93
C LYS A 134 11.65 10.08 -14.42
N VAL A 135 11.68 10.53 -13.16
CA VAL A 135 10.61 11.37 -12.59
C VAL A 135 10.40 12.63 -13.43
N LYS A 136 11.47 13.34 -13.76
CA LYS A 136 11.40 14.55 -14.61
C LYS A 136 10.81 14.26 -15.99
N GLU A 137 11.20 13.15 -16.58
CA GLU A 137 10.67 12.70 -17.87
C GLU A 137 9.15 12.48 -17.80
N LEU A 138 8.69 11.79 -16.75
CA LEU A 138 7.26 11.50 -16.54
C LEU A 138 6.45 12.77 -16.27
N GLU A 139 7.01 13.75 -15.58
CA GLU A 139 6.36 15.02 -15.27
C GLU A 139 6.19 15.94 -16.48
N ARG A 140 7.01 15.74 -17.53
CA ARG A 140 6.91 16.53 -18.77
C ARG A 140 5.76 16.09 -19.68
N ASN A 141 5.28 14.88 -19.49
CA ASN A 141 4.21 14.31 -20.28
C ASN A 141 2.88 14.50 -19.52
#